data_e93fa3fd00466a7d79849cdafc381f7d
#
_entry.id   e93fa3fd00466a7d79849cdafc381f7d
#
_cell.length_a   1.000
_cell.length_b   1.000
_cell.length_c   1.000
_cell.angle_alpha   90.00
_cell.angle_beta   90.00
_cell.angle_gamma   90.00
#
_symmetry.space_group_name_H-M   'P 1'
#
loop_
_entity.id
_entity.type
_entity.pdbx_description
1 polymer ?
#
loop_
_entity_poly.entity_id
_entity_poly.type
_entity_poly.pdbx_seq_one_letter_code
_entity_poly.pdbx_strand_id
1 'polypeptide(L)'
;MLFNLFLTLKLIAMNAVFDLKRWSLYLGKHWNENKRRYLLSLAAVGGLLVLWYSFLMIVNPENPMGLRMQVVTYYVGLYLTGCLFASMIFNDLSDGPKAIHYLLTPASAMEKLLTAIVFGVVLFFIGYTIVFYAVDFIMLKISNGVVSTYLERLHRAPRPSQELLNVFISDARGEEFLFYILLIFFAVQSMFLLGSVYFVKNQYIKTLVSGLVVFLFMVFFIHKVMGSFMPDGSFFEPFTVYRVWNTNIGEAMIKLPEWFSSILLFLTKYTLAPCLWVVAYVRLKEKEV
;
A
#
# COMPACT_ATOMS: atom_id res chain seq x y z
N MET A 1 14.69 13.09 -45.83
CA MET A 1 13.30 13.60 -45.71
C MET A 1 12.41 12.64 -44.90
N LEU A 2 12.33 11.36 -45.23
CA LEU A 2 11.51 10.34 -44.52
C LEU A 2 11.89 10.15 -43.02
N PHE A 3 13.18 10.21 -42.68
CA PHE A 3 13.64 10.06 -41.28
C PHE A 3 13.17 11.23 -40.39
N ASN A 4 13.23 12.47 -40.89
CA ASN A 4 12.71 13.64 -40.17
C ASN A 4 11.19 13.60 -40.01
N LEU A 5 10.47 13.10 -41.03
CA LEU A 5 9.02 12.91 -40.95
C LEU A 5 8.66 11.84 -39.92
N PHE A 6 9.42 10.73 -39.84
CA PHE A 6 9.23 9.67 -38.86
C PHE A 6 9.54 10.15 -37.42
N LEU A 7 10.59 10.99 -37.27
CA LEU A 7 10.96 11.58 -36.00
C LEU A 7 9.90 12.59 -35.50
N THR A 8 9.39 13.44 -36.42
CA THR A 8 8.31 14.39 -36.10
C THR A 8 6.99 13.68 -35.79
N LEU A 9 6.62 12.63 -36.50
CA LEU A 9 5.45 11.81 -36.22
C LEU A 9 5.59 11.08 -34.87
N LYS A 10 6.78 10.59 -34.54
CA LYS A 10 7.06 9.95 -33.23
C LYS A 10 7.01 10.96 -32.07
N LEU A 11 7.52 12.19 -32.28
CA LEU A 11 7.45 13.28 -31.30
C LEU A 11 6.01 13.76 -31.09
N ILE A 12 5.22 13.89 -32.19
CA ILE A 12 3.79 14.24 -32.10
C ILE A 12 3.00 13.13 -31.41
N ALA A 13 3.28 11.86 -31.68
CA ALA A 13 2.66 10.73 -31.02
C ALA A 13 3.04 10.65 -29.53
N MET A 14 4.29 10.98 -29.16
CA MET A 14 4.71 11.05 -27.74
C MET A 14 4.01 12.20 -27.00
N ASN A 15 3.86 13.38 -27.61
CA ASN A 15 3.11 14.49 -27.04
C ASN A 15 1.61 14.18 -26.90
N ALA A 16 1.06 13.31 -27.76
CA ALA A 16 -0.32 12.86 -27.65
C ALA A 16 -0.54 11.93 -26.44
N VAL A 17 0.50 11.15 -26.03
CA VAL A 17 0.40 10.21 -24.91
C VAL A 17 0.63 10.91 -23.57
N PHE A 18 1.61 11.82 -23.48
CA PHE A 18 1.94 12.52 -22.22
C PHE A 18 2.53 13.90 -22.52
N ASP A 19 1.96 14.93 -21.87
CA ASP A 19 2.45 16.32 -21.89
C ASP A 19 2.48 16.86 -20.45
N LEU A 20 3.67 17.27 -19.98
CA LEU A 20 3.89 17.79 -18.64
C LEU A 20 3.03 19.02 -18.32
N LYS A 21 2.85 19.93 -19.30
CA LYS A 21 2.05 21.14 -19.12
C LYS A 21 0.56 20.80 -18.96
N ARG A 22 0.05 19.92 -19.82
CA ARG A 22 -1.33 19.43 -19.75
C ARG A 22 -1.55 18.65 -18.45
N TRP A 23 -0.62 17.78 -18.08
CA TRP A 23 -0.69 17.03 -16.82
C TRP A 23 -0.68 17.92 -15.59
N SER A 24 0.16 18.95 -15.53
CA SER A 24 0.17 19.89 -14.39
C SER A 24 -1.14 20.67 -14.25
N LEU A 25 -1.75 21.07 -15.34
CA LEU A 25 -3.08 21.69 -15.34
C LEU A 25 -4.16 20.72 -14.85
N TYR A 26 -4.07 19.46 -15.29
CA TYR A 26 -4.98 18.40 -14.85
C TYR A 26 -4.83 18.09 -13.35
N LEU A 27 -3.59 18.04 -12.83
CA LEU A 27 -3.32 17.93 -11.40
C LEU A 27 -3.96 19.07 -10.60
N GLY A 28 -3.78 20.30 -11.06
CA GLY A 28 -4.36 21.49 -10.41
C GLY A 28 -5.90 21.46 -10.41
N LYS A 29 -6.52 21.06 -11.54
CA LYS A 29 -7.96 20.84 -11.63
C LYS A 29 -8.41 19.77 -10.63
N HIS A 30 -7.80 18.60 -10.64
CA HIS A 30 -8.15 17.47 -9.77
C HIS A 30 -8.04 17.84 -8.29
N TRP A 31 -7.00 18.58 -7.90
CA TRP A 31 -6.85 19.09 -6.54
C TRP A 31 -8.00 20.04 -6.15
N ASN A 32 -8.30 21.02 -7.00
CA ASN A 32 -9.36 22.00 -6.71
C ASN A 32 -10.73 21.37 -6.56
N GLU A 33 -11.05 20.35 -7.35
CA GLU A 33 -12.31 19.61 -7.31
C GLU A 33 -12.41 18.70 -6.06
N ASN A 34 -11.31 18.09 -5.64
CA ASN A 34 -11.31 17.04 -4.62
C ASN A 34 -10.69 17.43 -3.27
N LYS A 35 -10.03 18.59 -3.14
CA LYS A 35 -9.29 19.01 -1.92
C LYS A 35 -10.13 18.90 -0.65
N ARG A 36 -11.40 19.31 -0.69
CA ARG A 36 -12.31 19.25 0.48
C ARG A 36 -12.56 17.79 0.90
N ARG A 37 -12.74 16.90 -0.06
CA ARG A 37 -12.93 15.46 0.18
C ARG A 37 -11.68 14.84 0.80
N TYR A 38 -10.50 15.17 0.28
CA TYR A 38 -9.22 14.66 0.78
C TYR A 38 -8.91 15.14 2.20
N LEU A 39 -9.11 16.44 2.46
CA LEU A 39 -8.89 17.00 3.79
C LEU A 39 -9.87 16.41 4.83
N LEU A 40 -11.16 16.26 4.47
CA LEU A 40 -12.13 15.61 5.35
C LEU A 40 -11.81 14.15 5.61
N SER A 41 -11.31 13.41 4.61
CA SER A 41 -10.89 12.02 4.78
C SER A 41 -9.70 11.91 5.74
N LEU A 42 -8.70 12.79 5.62
CA LEU A 42 -7.56 12.82 6.55
C LEU A 42 -7.99 13.24 7.97
N ALA A 43 -8.90 14.18 8.10
CA ALA A 43 -9.46 14.57 9.39
C ALA A 43 -10.25 13.42 10.04
N ALA A 44 -11.02 12.66 9.24
CA ALA A 44 -11.73 11.47 9.73
C ALA A 44 -10.76 10.39 10.21
N VAL A 45 -9.65 10.15 9.48
CA VAL A 45 -8.58 9.23 9.91
C VAL A 45 -7.97 9.69 11.23
N GLY A 46 -7.65 10.99 11.36
CA GLY A 46 -7.14 11.55 12.61
C GLY A 46 -8.12 11.35 13.77
N GLY A 47 -9.41 11.62 13.57
CA GLY A 47 -10.45 11.38 14.57
C GLY A 47 -10.55 9.91 14.99
N LEU A 48 -10.48 8.98 14.02
CA LEU A 48 -10.46 7.54 14.28
C LEU A 48 -9.24 7.12 15.12
N LEU A 49 -8.06 7.66 14.82
CA LEU A 49 -6.83 7.38 15.59
C LEU A 49 -6.95 7.90 17.03
N VAL A 50 -7.51 9.11 17.23
CA VAL A 50 -7.76 9.66 18.58
C VAL A 50 -8.72 8.75 19.35
N LEU A 51 -9.81 8.32 18.75
CA LEU A 51 -10.76 7.39 19.38
C LEU A 51 -10.11 6.05 19.72
N TRP A 52 -9.30 5.52 18.81
CA TRP A 52 -8.58 4.27 19.01
C TRP A 52 -7.59 4.35 20.17
N TYR A 53 -6.77 5.37 20.24
CA TYR A 53 -5.83 5.57 21.35
C TYR A 53 -6.55 5.84 22.67
N SER A 54 -7.64 6.58 22.66
CA SER A 54 -8.48 6.79 23.84
C SER A 54 -9.06 5.46 24.36
N PHE A 55 -9.51 4.60 23.47
CA PHE A 55 -9.98 3.26 23.80
C PHE A 55 -8.86 2.41 24.41
N LEU A 56 -7.65 2.43 23.83
CA LEU A 56 -6.51 1.70 24.38
C LEU A 56 -6.13 2.17 25.79
N MET A 57 -6.22 3.47 26.09
CA MET A 57 -5.98 4.01 27.43
C MET A 57 -6.98 3.48 28.47
N ILE A 58 -8.22 3.24 28.06
CA ILE A 58 -9.25 2.68 28.94
C ILE A 58 -9.02 1.17 29.17
N VAL A 59 -8.72 0.42 28.11
CA VAL A 59 -8.60 -1.05 28.16
C VAL A 59 -7.27 -1.50 28.78
N ASN A 60 -6.19 -0.79 28.51
CA ASN A 60 -4.85 -1.13 29.02
C ASN A 60 -4.15 0.09 29.62
N PRO A 61 -4.58 0.55 30.80
CA PRO A 61 -4.03 1.77 31.42
C PRO A 61 -2.56 1.64 31.86
N GLU A 62 -2.01 0.43 31.95
CA GLU A 62 -0.61 0.22 32.34
C GLU A 62 0.38 0.48 31.19
N ASN A 63 0.00 0.17 29.94
CA ASN A 63 0.87 0.34 28.76
C ASN A 63 0.04 0.53 27.48
N PRO A 64 -0.72 1.63 27.37
CA PRO A 64 -1.66 1.81 26.25
C PRO A 64 -0.95 2.08 24.92
N MET A 65 0.19 2.78 24.94
CA MET A 65 0.91 3.22 23.76
C MET A 65 2.35 2.68 23.68
N GLY A 66 2.55 1.41 24.09
CA GLY A 66 3.85 0.76 23.91
C GLY A 66 4.26 0.72 22.42
N LEU A 67 5.56 0.71 22.11
CA LEU A 67 6.11 0.71 20.76
C LEU A 67 5.42 -0.28 19.83
N ARG A 68 5.16 -1.50 20.31
CA ARG A 68 4.46 -2.54 19.52
C ARG A 68 3.06 -2.10 19.10
N MET A 69 2.31 -1.44 20.01
CA MET A 69 0.95 -0.96 19.72
C MET A 69 0.97 0.20 18.73
N GLN A 70 1.94 1.11 18.83
CA GLN A 70 2.12 2.18 17.85
C GLN A 70 2.41 1.61 16.45
N VAL A 71 3.34 0.63 16.34
CA VAL A 71 3.65 -0.06 15.07
C VAL A 71 2.39 -0.70 14.47
N VAL A 72 1.67 -1.49 15.26
CA VAL A 72 0.44 -2.17 14.80
C VAL A 72 -0.61 -1.15 14.36
N THR A 73 -0.83 -0.09 15.15
CA THR A 73 -1.79 0.96 14.83
C THR A 73 -1.43 1.68 13.53
N TYR A 74 -0.13 2.00 13.34
CA TYR A 74 0.34 2.63 12.11
C TYR A 74 0.04 1.78 10.89
N TYR A 75 0.49 0.54 10.88
CA TYR A 75 0.35 -0.33 9.70
C TYR A 75 -1.10 -0.75 9.44
N VAL A 76 -1.83 -1.17 10.47
CA VAL A 76 -3.25 -1.55 10.31
C VAL A 76 -4.07 -0.36 9.82
N GLY A 77 -3.88 0.82 10.41
CA GLY A 77 -4.53 2.04 9.95
C GLY A 77 -4.16 2.41 8.51
N LEU A 78 -2.87 2.33 8.17
CA LEU A 78 -2.36 2.60 6.82
C LEU A 78 -3.00 1.68 5.77
N TYR A 79 -3.03 0.36 6.04
CA TYR A 79 -3.61 -0.62 5.12
C TYR A 79 -5.11 -0.42 4.95
N LEU A 80 -5.86 -0.31 6.05
CA LEU A 80 -7.32 -0.16 5.98
C LEU A 80 -7.72 1.13 5.26
N THR A 81 -7.16 2.25 5.68
CA THR A 81 -7.54 3.55 5.10
C THR A 81 -6.96 3.74 3.70
N GLY A 82 -5.74 3.24 3.43
CA GLY A 82 -5.11 3.31 2.12
C GLY A 82 -5.84 2.49 1.06
N CYS A 83 -6.27 1.28 1.40
CA CYS A 83 -7.07 0.44 0.50
C CYS A 83 -8.43 1.06 0.19
N LEU A 84 -9.11 1.62 1.22
CA LEU A 84 -10.36 2.34 1.04
C LEU A 84 -10.16 3.55 0.12
N PHE A 85 -9.13 4.34 0.37
CA PHE A 85 -8.84 5.53 -0.41
C PHE A 85 -8.50 5.21 -1.87
N ALA A 86 -7.63 4.22 -2.10
CA ALA A 86 -7.28 3.76 -3.45
C ALA A 86 -8.49 3.21 -4.23
N SER A 87 -9.41 2.50 -3.55
CA SER A 87 -10.62 1.97 -4.17
C SER A 87 -11.61 3.05 -4.60
N MET A 88 -11.52 4.26 -4.03
CA MET A 88 -12.43 5.37 -4.30
C MET A 88 -11.91 6.37 -5.34
N ILE A 89 -10.66 6.20 -5.81
CA ILE A 89 -10.01 7.20 -6.66
C ILE A 89 -10.71 7.34 -8.02
N PHE A 90 -11.14 6.21 -8.61
CA PHE A 90 -11.87 6.16 -9.86
C PHE A 90 -13.40 5.99 -9.67
N ASN A 91 -13.93 6.41 -8.52
CA ASN A 91 -15.35 6.28 -8.23
C ASN A 91 -16.24 7.03 -9.24
N ASP A 92 -15.73 8.10 -9.83
CA ASP A 92 -16.43 8.86 -10.86
C ASP A 92 -16.73 8.03 -12.13
N LEU A 93 -15.94 6.98 -12.40
CA LEU A 93 -16.22 6.01 -13.47
C LEU A 93 -17.41 5.08 -13.15
N SER A 94 -17.91 5.09 -11.93
CA SER A 94 -19.05 4.27 -11.49
C SER A 94 -20.41 4.92 -11.72
N ASP A 95 -20.43 6.22 -11.92
CA ASP A 95 -21.65 7.03 -12.12
C ASP A 95 -21.70 7.48 -13.58
N GLY A 96 -22.69 7.03 -14.34
CA GLY A 96 -22.76 7.24 -15.77
C GLY A 96 -22.52 8.70 -16.22
N PRO A 97 -23.22 9.71 -15.68
CA PRO A 97 -23.01 11.11 -16.03
C PRO A 97 -21.59 11.61 -15.69
N LYS A 98 -21.07 11.23 -14.51
CA LYS A 98 -19.70 11.61 -14.10
C LYS A 98 -18.65 10.87 -14.90
N ALA A 99 -18.90 9.61 -15.26
CA ALA A 99 -17.98 8.82 -16.10
C ALA A 99 -17.81 9.48 -17.47
N ILE A 100 -18.90 9.94 -18.11
CA ILE A 100 -18.84 10.65 -19.37
C ILE A 100 -18.01 11.94 -19.22
N HIS A 101 -18.27 12.74 -18.19
CA HIS A 101 -17.50 13.96 -17.93
C HIS A 101 -16.02 13.68 -17.68
N TYR A 102 -15.70 12.62 -16.91
CA TYR A 102 -14.34 12.20 -16.63
C TYR A 102 -13.61 11.73 -17.90
N LEU A 103 -14.26 10.94 -18.76
CA LEU A 103 -13.68 10.42 -20.00
C LEU A 103 -13.48 11.55 -21.04
N LEU A 104 -14.41 12.49 -21.15
CA LEU A 104 -14.31 13.64 -22.06
C LEU A 104 -13.29 14.70 -21.61
N THR A 105 -12.72 14.60 -20.41
CA THR A 105 -11.69 15.53 -19.96
C THR A 105 -10.45 15.41 -20.87
N PRO A 106 -9.91 16.54 -21.42
CA PRO A 106 -8.81 16.53 -22.37
C PRO A 106 -7.46 16.21 -21.71
N ALA A 107 -7.34 15.01 -21.15
CA ALA A 107 -6.14 14.43 -20.59
C ALA A 107 -6.02 12.97 -21.04
N SER A 108 -4.81 12.51 -21.32
CA SER A 108 -4.60 11.13 -21.75
C SER A 108 -4.82 10.14 -20.62
N ALA A 109 -5.12 8.86 -20.95
CA ALA A 109 -5.23 7.79 -19.96
C ALA A 109 -3.99 7.68 -19.04
N MET A 110 -2.80 7.95 -19.59
CA MET A 110 -1.55 7.99 -18.82
C MET A 110 -1.52 9.12 -17.79
N GLU A 111 -1.94 10.32 -18.18
CA GLU A 111 -2.02 11.48 -17.30
C GLU A 111 -3.06 11.29 -16.18
N LYS A 112 -4.21 10.71 -16.52
CA LYS A 112 -5.26 10.35 -15.55
C LYS A 112 -4.77 9.31 -14.55
N LEU A 113 -4.08 8.26 -15.01
CA LEU A 113 -3.51 7.25 -14.13
C LEU A 113 -2.40 7.80 -13.24
N LEU A 114 -1.46 8.58 -13.80
CA LEU A 114 -0.39 9.21 -13.00
C LEU A 114 -0.96 10.12 -11.93
N THR A 115 -2.01 10.87 -12.25
CA THR A 115 -2.72 11.70 -11.26
C THR A 115 -3.35 10.84 -10.16
N ALA A 116 -3.96 9.71 -10.52
CA ALA A 116 -4.51 8.77 -9.56
C ALA A 116 -3.42 8.16 -8.65
N ILE A 117 -2.24 7.83 -9.19
CA ILE A 117 -1.10 7.35 -8.40
C ILE A 117 -0.59 8.44 -7.46
N VAL A 118 -0.41 9.67 -7.96
CA VAL A 118 0.08 10.79 -7.14
C VAL A 118 -0.87 11.05 -5.96
N PHE A 119 -2.17 11.20 -6.20
CA PHE A 119 -3.13 11.50 -5.13
C PHE A 119 -3.50 10.26 -4.31
N GLY A 120 -3.72 9.12 -4.97
CA GLY A 120 -4.20 7.91 -4.34
C GLY A 120 -3.13 7.13 -3.58
N VAL A 121 -1.86 7.24 -3.99
CA VAL A 121 -0.76 6.49 -3.38
C VAL A 121 0.17 7.44 -2.64
N VAL A 122 0.82 8.35 -3.35
CA VAL A 122 1.92 9.16 -2.80
C VAL A 122 1.41 10.17 -1.77
N LEU A 123 0.48 11.05 -2.17
CA LEU A 123 -0.03 12.10 -1.29
C LEU A 123 -0.86 11.52 -0.14
N PHE A 124 -1.58 10.42 -0.38
CA PHE A 124 -2.26 9.71 0.70
C PHE A 124 -1.27 9.19 1.74
N PHE A 125 -0.20 8.49 1.32
CA PHE A 125 0.82 7.97 2.23
C PHE A 125 1.47 9.06 3.06
N ILE A 126 1.88 10.17 2.42
CA ILE A 126 2.47 11.32 3.11
C ILE A 126 1.47 11.93 4.09
N GLY A 127 0.23 12.19 3.65
CA GLY A 127 -0.82 12.78 4.46
C GLY A 127 -1.20 11.91 5.66
N TYR A 128 -1.35 10.60 5.45
CA TYR A 128 -1.59 9.63 6.53
C TYR A 128 -0.47 9.66 7.56
N THR A 129 0.78 9.59 7.11
CA THR A 129 1.95 9.58 8.00
C THR A 129 2.02 10.86 8.83
N ILE A 130 1.78 12.03 8.22
CA ILE A 130 1.76 13.31 8.94
C ILE A 130 0.65 13.31 10.01
N VAL A 131 -0.57 12.89 9.64
CA VAL A 131 -1.70 12.82 10.57
C VAL A 131 -1.43 11.83 11.70
N PHE A 132 -0.89 10.66 11.38
CA PHE A 132 -0.52 9.66 12.37
C PHE A 132 0.46 10.23 13.40
N TYR A 133 1.59 10.79 12.96
CA TYR A 133 2.58 11.35 13.87
C TYR A 133 2.06 12.53 14.69
N ALA A 134 1.21 13.38 14.10
CA ALA A 134 0.59 14.49 14.83
C ALA A 134 -0.31 13.97 15.95
N VAL A 135 -1.17 12.98 15.68
CA VAL A 135 -2.05 12.38 16.68
C VAL A 135 -1.23 11.58 17.71
N ASP A 136 -0.29 10.75 17.25
CA ASP A 136 0.54 9.92 18.11
C ASP A 136 1.33 10.75 19.13
N PHE A 137 1.94 11.86 18.69
CA PHE A 137 2.66 12.78 19.56
C PHE A 137 1.78 13.38 20.67
N ILE A 138 0.56 13.81 20.32
CA ILE A 138 -0.40 14.39 21.29
C ILE A 138 -0.87 13.32 22.27
N MET A 139 -1.30 12.18 21.73
CA MET A 139 -1.86 11.08 22.52
C MET A 139 -0.81 10.42 23.41
N LEU A 140 0.45 10.37 22.97
CA LEU A 140 1.57 9.84 23.77
C LEU A 140 1.83 10.71 25.03
N LYS A 141 1.78 12.03 24.91
CA LYS A 141 1.89 12.94 26.05
C LYS A 141 0.76 12.73 27.07
N ILE A 142 -0.48 12.60 26.58
CA ILE A 142 -1.65 12.33 27.40
C ILE A 142 -1.50 10.96 28.07
N SER A 143 -1.11 9.93 27.30
CA SER A 143 -0.90 8.58 27.78
C SER A 143 0.13 8.49 28.91
N ASN A 144 1.28 9.13 28.76
CA ASN A 144 2.31 9.16 29.78
C ASN A 144 1.80 9.79 31.09
N GLY A 145 0.98 10.85 31.02
CA GLY A 145 0.32 11.43 32.19
C GLY A 145 -0.70 10.50 32.85
N VAL A 146 -1.50 9.78 32.04
CA VAL A 146 -2.46 8.82 32.56
C VAL A 146 -1.77 7.62 33.23
N VAL A 147 -0.72 7.09 32.61
CA VAL A 147 0.07 5.97 33.13
C VAL A 147 0.72 6.33 34.47
N SER A 148 1.34 7.51 34.57
CA SER A 148 1.98 7.95 35.83
C SER A 148 0.95 8.05 36.99
N THR A 149 -0.18 8.71 36.75
CA THR A 149 -1.26 8.84 37.76
C THR A 149 -1.84 7.49 38.14
N TYR A 150 -1.98 6.57 37.17
CA TYR A 150 -2.48 5.22 37.43
C TYR A 150 -1.53 4.40 38.31
N LEU A 151 -0.22 4.44 38.02
CA LEU A 151 0.82 3.74 38.80
C LEU A 151 0.96 4.32 40.21
N GLU A 152 0.88 5.63 40.37
CA GLU A 152 0.87 6.31 41.67
C GLU A 152 -0.30 5.84 42.55
N ARG A 153 -1.51 5.72 41.99
CA ARG A 153 -2.69 5.20 42.72
C ARG A 153 -2.52 3.75 43.20
N LEU A 154 -1.77 2.96 42.42
CA LEU A 154 -1.50 1.56 42.76
C LEU A 154 -0.26 1.38 43.66
N HIS A 155 0.40 2.47 44.08
CA HIS A 155 1.67 2.47 44.82
C HIS A 155 2.77 1.63 44.13
N ARG A 156 2.77 1.61 42.81
CA ARG A 156 3.79 0.91 41.99
C ARG A 156 4.90 1.88 41.56
N ALA A 157 6.10 1.33 41.33
CA ALA A 157 7.24 2.10 40.86
C ALA A 157 6.94 2.77 39.49
N PRO A 158 7.40 4.02 39.28
CA PRO A 158 7.24 4.70 38.01
C PRO A 158 7.92 3.92 36.89
N ARG A 159 7.26 3.86 35.74
CA ARG A 159 7.84 3.29 34.51
C ARG A 159 8.49 4.39 33.67
N PRO A 160 9.48 4.06 32.84
CA PRO A 160 10.02 5.02 31.88
C PRO A 160 8.90 5.50 30.94
N SER A 161 8.96 6.79 30.59
CA SER A 161 8.04 7.39 29.63
C SER A 161 8.12 6.65 28.29
N GLN A 162 6.95 6.45 27.67
CA GLN A 162 6.89 5.85 26.35
C GLN A 162 7.41 6.87 25.32
N GLU A 163 8.17 6.37 24.35
CA GLU A 163 8.79 7.20 23.31
C GLU A 163 8.00 7.14 22.01
N LEU A 164 8.17 8.17 21.18
CA LEU A 164 7.55 8.26 19.89
C LEU A 164 8.15 7.19 18.95
N LEU A 165 7.29 6.44 18.27
CA LEU A 165 7.71 5.46 17.29
C LEU A 165 8.43 6.13 16.12
N ASN A 166 9.62 5.64 15.78
CA ASN A 166 10.23 5.94 14.50
C ASN A 166 9.97 4.79 13.53
N VAL A 167 8.99 4.95 12.64
CA VAL A 167 8.60 3.92 11.65
C VAL A 167 9.70 3.66 10.62
N PHE A 168 10.62 4.61 10.41
CA PHE A 168 11.65 4.53 9.39
C PHE A 168 13.02 4.12 9.93
N ILE A 169 13.20 4.15 11.25
CA ILE A 169 14.43 3.74 11.94
C ILE A 169 14.03 2.72 12.99
N SER A 170 14.24 1.44 12.74
CA SER A 170 14.01 0.40 13.71
C SER A 170 15.32 -0.24 14.15
N ASP A 171 15.33 -0.75 15.38
CA ASP A 171 16.47 -1.49 15.94
C ASP A 171 16.86 -2.71 15.10
N ALA A 172 18.12 -3.08 15.16
CA ALA A 172 18.88 -4.01 14.33
C ALA A 172 18.25 -5.38 13.94
N ARG A 173 17.03 -5.67 14.34
CA ARG A 173 16.29 -6.90 13.93
C ARG A 173 15.02 -6.64 13.12
N GLY A 174 14.59 -5.39 12.94
CA GLY A 174 13.27 -5.06 12.37
C GLY A 174 13.29 -4.20 11.11
N GLU A 175 14.43 -3.63 10.74
CA GLU A 175 14.51 -2.69 9.61
C GLU A 175 14.05 -3.28 8.29
N GLU A 176 14.52 -4.46 7.94
CA GLU A 176 14.11 -5.13 6.71
C GLU A 176 12.62 -5.50 6.75
N PHE A 177 12.12 -5.98 7.89
CA PHE A 177 10.73 -6.41 8.03
C PHE A 177 9.74 -5.25 7.84
N LEU A 178 10.00 -4.10 8.46
CA LEU A 178 9.14 -2.91 8.31
C LEU A 178 9.17 -2.38 6.87
N PHE A 179 10.33 -2.40 6.23
CA PHE A 179 10.47 -2.05 4.82
C PHE A 179 9.66 -2.99 3.90
N TYR A 180 9.70 -4.31 4.16
CA TYR A 180 8.87 -5.27 3.41
C TYR A 180 7.38 -5.01 3.59
N ILE A 181 6.91 -4.69 4.79
CA ILE A 181 5.51 -4.35 5.04
C ILE A 181 5.10 -3.13 4.21
N LEU A 182 5.96 -2.11 4.11
CA LEU A 182 5.69 -0.94 3.25
C LEU A 182 5.62 -1.31 1.76
N LEU A 183 6.52 -2.16 1.27
CA LEU A 183 6.46 -2.62 -0.13
C LEU A 183 5.18 -3.41 -0.42
N ILE A 184 4.78 -4.29 0.50
CA ILE A 184 3.52 -5.03 0.40
C ILE A 184 2.34 -4.05 0.42
N PHE A 185 2.39 -3.01 1.25
CA PHE A 185 1.35 -1.97 1.27
C PHE A 185 1.18 -1.33 -0.12
N PHE A 186 2.25 -0.89 -0.78
CA PHE A 186 2.15 -0.29 -2.11
C PHE A 186 1.61 -1.28 -3.15
N ALA A 187 1.96 -2.56 -3.05
CA ALA A 187 1.42 -3.59 -3.94
C ALA A 187 -0.08 -3.80 -3.72
N VAL A 188 -0.51 -3.92 -2.47
CA VAL A 188 -1.93 -4.07 -2.11
C VAL A 188 -2.72 -2.83 -2.52
N GLN A 189 -2.20 -1.64 -2.25
CA GLN A 189 -2.85 -0.38 -2.65
C GLN A 189 -2.99 -0.27 -4.18
N SER A 190 -1.98 -0.71 -4.94
CA SER A 190 -2.04 -0.77 -6.40
C SER A 190 -3.12 -1.74 -6.91
N MET A 191 -3.34 -2.84 -6.21
CA MET A 191 -4.44 -3.78 -6.49
C MET A 191 -5.82 -3.12 -6.27
N PHE A 192 -5.98 -2.35 -5.18
CA PHE A 192 -7.22 -1.61 -4.94
C PHE A 192 -7.44 -0.47 -5.94
N LEU A 193 -6.39 0.18 -6.39
CA LEU A 193 -6.45 1.16 -7.47
C LEU A 193 -6.89 0.50 -8.79
N LEU A 194 -6.32 -0.66 -9.14
CA LEU A 194 -6.76 -1.45 -10.30
C LEU A 194 -8.23 -1.84 -10.17
N GLY A 195 -8.65 -2.34 -9.01
CA GLY A 195 -10.03 -2.71 -8.73
C GLY A 195 -11.02 -1.56 -8.87
N SER A 196 -10.59 -0.33 -8.57
CA SER A 196 -11.42 0.86 -8.74
C SER A 196 -11.68 1.21 -10.23
N VAL A 197 -10.80 0.78 -11.13
CA VAL A 197 -11.03 0.89 -12.59
C VAL A 197 -11.92 -0.24 -13.09
N TYR A 198 -11.79 -1.46 -12.56
CA TYR A 198 -12.53 -2.63 -13.02
C TYR A 198 -13.98 -2.65 -12.56
N PHE A 199 -14.24 -2.39 -11.29
CA PHE A 199 -15.56 -2.55 -10.69
C PHE A 199 -16.35 -1.25 -10.67
N VAL A 200 -17.61 -1.30 -11.11
CA VAL A 200 -18.51 -0.12 -11.18
C VAL A 200 -19.19 0.17 -9.84
N LYS A 201 -19.52 -0.87 -9.05
CA LYS A 201 -20.21 -0.73 -7.76
C LYS A 201 -19.53 -1.58 -6.69
N ASN A 202 -19.49 -1.10 -5.44
CA ASN A 202 -18.89 -1.79 -4.30
C ASN A 202 -17.42 -2.18 -4.59
N GLN A 203 -16.66 -1.26 -5.16
CA GLN A 203 -15.28 -1.46 -5.64
C GLN A 203 -14.39 -2.07 -4.58
N TYR A 204 -14.44 -1.54 -3.35
CA TYR A 204 -13.63 -2.02 -2.22
C TYR A 204 -13.87 -3.50 -1.92
N ILE A 205 -15.15 -3.88 -1.71
CA ILE A 205 -15.51 -5.26 -1.33
C ILE A 205 -15.17 -6.23 -2.46
N LYS A 206 -15.51 -5.89 -3.71
CA LYS A 206 -15.22 -6.75 -4.85
C LYS A 206 -13.74 -6.94 -5.07
N THR A 207 -12.93 -5.89 -4.92
CA THR A 207 -11.47 -5.97 -5.01
C THR A 207 -10.89 -6.82 -3.89
N LEU A 208 -11.38 -6.64 -2.66
CA LEU A 208 -10.94 -7.41 -1.51
C LEU A 208 -11.22 -8.91 -1.71
N VAL A 209 -12.44 -9.25 -2.11
CA VAL A 209 -12.83 -10.65 -2.35
C VAL A 209 -12.05 -11.25 -3.52
N SER A 210 -11.94 -10.54 -4.65
CA SER A 210 -11.20 -11.04 -5.82
C SER A 210 -9.70 -11.20 -5.51
N GLY A 211 -9.11 -10.25 -4.80
CA GLY A 211 -7.73 -10.32 -4.36
C GLY A 211 -7.47 -11.48 -3.40
N LEU A 212 -8.38 -11.70 -2.45
CA LEU A 212 -8.29 -12.83 -1.53
C LEU A 212 -8.40 -14.17 -2.27
N VAL A 213 -9.32 -14.29 -3.24
CA VAL A 213 -9.46 -15.50 -4.06
C VAL A 213 -8.18 -15.77 -4.87
N VAL A 214 -7.62 -14.73 -5.52
CA VAL A 214 -6.36 -14.86 -6.28
C VAL A 214 -5.21 -15.25 -5.36
N PHE A 215 -5.12 -14.62 -4.17
CA PHE A 215 -4.09 -14.94 -3.17
C PHE A 215 -4.19 -16.40 -2.70
N LEU A 216 -5.38 -16.85 -2.32
CA LEU A 216 -5.61 -18.25 -1.90
C LEU A 216 -5.31 -19.25 -3.02
N PHE A 217 -5.73 -18.93 -4.26
CA PHE A 217 -5.40 -19.74 -5.42
C PHE A 217 -3.90 -19.81 -5.66
N MET A 218 -3.18 -18.69 -5.54
CA MET A 218 -1.73 -18.63 -5.68
C MET A 218 -1.02 -19.47 -4.61
N VAL A 219 -1.43 -19.35 -3.34
CA VAL A 219 -0.89 -20.16 -2.24
C VAL A 219 -1.15 -21.65 -2.48
N PHE A 220 -2.38 -22.02 -2.85
CA PHE A 220 -2.73 -23.40 -3.17
C PHE A 220 -1.91 -23.94 -4.36
N PHE A 221 -1.77 -23.14 -5.42
CA PHE A 221 -1.01 -23.52 -6.62
C PHE A 221 0.47 -23.72 -6.29
N ILE A 222 1.08 -22.78 -5.58
CA ILE A 222 2.48 -22.88 -5.15
C ILE A 222 2.67 -24.14 -4.28
N HIS A 223 1.78 -24.37 -3.31
CA HIS A 223 1.87 -25.53 -2.42
C HIS A 223 1.75 -26.85 -3.21
N LYS A 224 0.79 -26.94 -4.15
CA LYS A 224 0.60 -28.14 -4.99
C LYS A 224 1.75 -28.36 -5.96
N VAL A 225 2.20 -27.31 -6.66
CA VAL A 225 3.31 -27.41 -7.62
C VAL A 225 4.60 -27.75 -6.90
N MET A 226 4.93 -27.05 -5.82
CA MET A 226 6.13 -27.31 -5.02
C MET A 226 6.07 -28.70 -4.37
N GLY A 227 4.93 -29.10 -3.80
CA GLY A 227 4.75 -30.43 -3.21
C GLY A 227 4.87 -31.57 -4.23
N SER A 228 4.60 -31.34 -5.53
CA SER A 228 4.82 -32.31 -6.60
C SER A 228 6.29 -32.53 -6.96
N PHE A 229 7.12 -31.50 -6.75
CA PHE A 229 8.55 -31.53 -7.12
C PHE A 229 9.48 -31.79 -5.94
N MET A 230 8.97 -31.66 -4.71
CA MET A 230 9.77 -31.82 -3.49
C MET A 230 9.40 -33.11 -2.76
N PRO A 231 10.38 -33.85 -2.20
CA PRO A 231 10.12 -35.00 -1.32
C PRO A 231 9.33 -34.56 -0.07
N ASP A 232 8.57 -35.50 0.49
CA ASP A 232 7.84 -35.30 1.75
C ASP A 232 8.78 -34.84 2.88
N GLY A 233 8.39 -33.79 3.60
CA GLY A 233 9.18 -33.20 4.69
C GLY A 233 10.15 -32.09 4.29
N SER A 234 10.18 -31.67 3.00
CA SER A 234 10.99 -30.53 2.57
C SER A 234 10.41 -29.20 3.04
N PHE A 235 11.29 -28.28 3.49
CA PHE A 235 10.94 -26.93 3.89
C PHE A 235 11.34 -25.95 2.78
N PHE A 236 10.41 -25.06 2.43
CA PHE A 236 10.62 -24.08 1.38
C PHE A 236 10.86 -22.69 1.99
N GLU A 237 12.05 -22.16 1.82
CA GLU A 237 12.32 -20.73 1.99
C GLU A 237 12.18 -20.04 0.63
N PRO A 238 11.21 -19.10 0.45
CA PRO A 238 10.95 -18.51 -0.86
C PRO A 238 12.24 -17.95 -1.49
N PHE A 239 12.61 -18.49 -2.66
CA PHE A 239 13.65 -18.00 -3.57
C PHE A 239 15.12 -18.13 -3.12
N THR A 240 15.44 -18.72 -1.96
CA THR A 240 16.84 -18.81 -1.50
C THR A 240 17.34 -20.22 -1.26
N VAL A 241 16.67 -20.98 -0.43
CA VAL A 241 17.13 -22.31 -0.01
C VAL A 241 15.99 -23.31 -0.04
N TYR A 242 16.21 -24.44 -0.67
CA TYR A 242 15.32 -25.59 -0.61
C TYR A 242 15.94 -26.64 0.29
N ARG A 243 15.31 -26.96 1.41
CA ARG A 243 15.67 -28.11 2.24
C ARG A 243 14.93 -29.33 1.70
N VAL A 244 15.69 -30.26 1.19
CA VAL A 244 15.15 -31.54 0.70
C VAL A 244 15.56 -32.63 1.70
N TRP A 245 14.57 -33.33 2.23
CA TRP A 245 14.82 -34.52 3.04
C TRP A 245 14.94 -35.73 2.14
N ASN A 246 16.13 -36.33 2.08
CA ASN A 246 16.36 -37.57 1.35
C ASN A 246 16.58 -38.71 2.37
N THR A 247 15.79 -39.76 2.28
CA THR A 247 15.87 -40.94 3.16
C THR A 247 17.26 -41.64 3.19
N ASN A 248 18.06 -41.46 2.14
CA ASN A 248 19.38 -42.09 2.02
C ASN A 248 20.56 -41.20 2.41
N ILE A 249 20.39 -39.87 2.42
CA ILE A 249 21.50 -38.89 2.58
C ILE A 249 21.25 -37.95 3.77
N GLY A 250 20.05 -37.96 4.35
CA GLY A 250 19.66 -36.99 5.36
C GLY A 250 19.20 -35.63 4.78
N GLU A 251 19.39 -34.55 5.50
CA GLU A 251 19.06 -33.19 5.02
C GLU A 251 20.02 -32.75 3.92
N ALA A 252 19.54 -32.52 2.73
CA ALA A 252 20.27 -31.87 1.65
C ALA A 252 19.72 -30.44 1.44
N MET A 253 20.62 -29.45 1.41
CA MET A 253 20.28 -28.07 1.08
C MET A 253 20.61 -27.79 -0.37
N ILE A 254 19.60 -27.49 -1.18
CA ILE A 254 19.79 -27.02 -2.55
C ILE A 254 19.70 -25.50 -2.52
N LYS A 255 20.81 -24.81 -2.78
CA LYS A 255 20.86 -23.37 -2.90
C LYS A 255 20.72 -22.97 -4.36
N LEU A 256 19.83 -22.02 -4.65
CA LEU A 256 19.78 -21.39 -5.96
C LEU A 256 21.02 -20.51 -6.15
N PRO A 257 21.49 -20.31 -7.39
CA PRO A 257 22.56 -19.35 -7.68
C PRO A 257 22.18 -17.96 -7.15
N GLU A 258 23.10 -17.30 -6.45
CA GLU A 258 22.84 -16.02 -5.77
C GLU A 258 22.30 -14.93 -6.72
N TRP A 259 22.81 -14.86 -7.95
CA TRP A 259 22.33 -13.91 -8.95
C TRP A 259 20.88 -14.16 -9.32
N PHE A 260 20.44 -15.41 -9.46
CA PHE A 260 19.07 -15.77 -9.82
C PHE A 260 18.11 -15.49 -8.66
N SER A 261 18.48 -15.87 -7.45
CA SER A 261 17.76 -15.57 -6.22
C SER A 261 17.57 -14.05 -6.04
N SER A 262 18.63 -13.27 -6.25
CA SER A 262 18.59 -11.81 -6.15
C SER A 262 17.66 -11.17 -7.17
N ILE A 263 17.66 -11.65 -8.43
CA ILE A 263 16.74 -11.16 -9.47
C ILE A 263 15.29 -11.51 -9.11
N LEU A 264 15.01 -12.73 -8.67
CA LEU A 264 13.65 -13.13 -8.28
C LEU A 264 13.13 -12.30 -7.11
N LEU A 265 13.96 -12.09 -6.09
CA LEU A 265 13.62 -11.24 -4.94
C LEU A 265 13.38 -9.79 -5.37
N PHE A 266 14.22 -9.24 -6.24
CA PHE A 266 14.03 -7.90 -6.79
C PHE A 266 12.71 -7.79 -7.56
N LEU A 267 12.43 -8.72 -8.45
CA LEU A 267 11.17 -8.74 -9.22
C LEU A 267 9.95 -8.81 -8.30
N THR A 268 9.97 -9.72 -7.32
CA THR A 268 8.83 -9.89 -6.41
C THR A 268 8.61 -8.66 -5.53
N LYS A 269 9.68 -8.01 -5.08
CA LYS A 269 9.61 -6.83 -4.21
C LYS A 269 9.13 -5.58 -4.95
N TYR A 270 9.68 -5.30 -6.12
CA TYR A 270 9.55 -3.98 -6.77
C TYR A 270 8.66 -3.97 -8.01
N THR A 271 8.40 -5.11 -8.65
CA THR A 271 7.71 -5.14 -9.94
C THR A 271 6.19 -5.27 -9.81
N LEU A 272 5.69 -5.80 -8.70
CA LEU A 272 4.27 -6.10 -8.54
C LEU A 272 3.39 -4.84 -8.62
N ALA A 273 3.74 -3.76 -7.93
CA ALA A 273 2.97 -2.52 -7.97
C ALA A 273 2.99 -1.85 -9.35
N PRO A 274 4.16 -1.66 -10.01
CA PRO A 274 4.21 -1.16 -11.38
C PRO A 274 3.44 -2.02 -12.39
N CYS A 275 3.51 -3.35 -12.30
CA CYS A 275 2.73 -4.24 -13.17
C CYS A 275 1.23 -4.00 -13.03
N LEU A 276 0.72 -3.88 -11.81
CA LEU A 276 -0.69 -3.59 -11.56
C LEU A 276 -1.10 -2.21 -12.11
N TRP A 277 -0.21 -1.21 -12.06
CA TRP A 277 -0.46 0.10 -12.68
C TRP A 277 -0.50 0.02 -14.21
N VAL A 278 0.37 -0.79 -14.83
CA VAL A 278 0.31 -1.02 -16.28
C VAL A 278 -1.01 -1.66 -16.68
N VAL A 279 -1.48 -2.66 -15.93
CA VAL A 279 -2.80 -3.28 -16.18
C VAL A 279 -3.93 -2.26 -16.01
N ALA A 280 -3.84 -1.40 -14.98
CA ALA A 280 -4.81 -0.32 -14.76
C ALA A 280 -4.81 0.69 -15.92
N TYR A 281 -3.64 1.02 -16.46
CA TYR A 281 -3.51 1.86 -17.65
C TYR A 281 -4.21 1.27 -18.87
N VAL A 282 -3.94 0.01 -19.18
CA VAL A 282 -4.57 -0.67 -20.33
C VAL A 282 -6.09 -0.66 -20.17
N ARG A 283 -6.57 -1.00 -18.97
CA ARG A 283 -8.00 -1.02 -18.69
C ARG A 283 -8.65 0.37 -18.75
N LEU A 284 -7.95 1.41 -18.31
CA LEU A 284 -8.46 2.77 -18.41
C LEU A 284 -8.54 3.22 -19.88
N LYS A 285 -7.53 2.88 -20.68
CA LYS A 285 -7.51 3.16 -22.12
C LYS A 285 -8.64 2.44 -22.88
N GLU A 286 -8.97 1.20 -22.51
CA GLU A 286 -10.10 0.47 -23.10
C GLU A 286 -11.46 1.15 -22.82
N LYS A 287 -11.60 1.87 -21.72
CA LYS A 287 -12.83 2.62 -21.39
C LYS A 287 -12.95 3.96 -22.14
N GLU A 288 -11.86 4.48 -22.70
CA GLU A 288 -11.83 5.72 -23.48
C GLU A 288 -12.19 5.49 -24.96
N VAL A 289 -12.20 4.26 -25.43
CA VAL A 289 -12.58 3.84 -26.78
C VAL A 289 -14.05 3.45 -26.82
#